data_fba701b5fbdf5744f6d3876b03f8ab9d
#
_entry.id   fba701b5fbdf5744f6d3876b03f8ab9d
#
_cell.length_a   1.000
_cell.length_b   1.000
_cell.length_c   1.000
_cell.angle_alpha   90.00
_cell.angle_beta   90.00
_cell.angle_gamma   90.00
#
_symmetry.space_group_name_H-M   'P 1'
#
loop_
_entity.id
_entity.type
_entity.pdbx_description
1 polymer ?
#
loop_
_entity_poly.entity_id
_entity_poly.type
_entity_poly.pdbx_seq_one_letter_code
_entity_poly.pdbx_strand_id
1 'polypeptide(L)'
;IPGTPQPTQKAFDTQVWNALRGFSADRPVFVEAESKKVGNLAVPDALMAAMRASPCLRVDLSLENRVNLLLEDYAFFTQDRALFADRLERLTALRGKAVVQGWQERIERGEMREVVTELLSGHYDPGYETSTGNNFVHYSQAPHVTPASHSMTDMLALAKELAQAP
;
A
#
# COMPACT_ATOMS: atom_id res chain seq x y z
N ILE A 1 -11.39 -6.49 2.65
CA ILE A 1 -11.51 -7.97 2.53
C ILE A 1 -12.73 -8.22 1.66
N PRO A 2 -12.60 -8.95 0.53
CA PRO A 2 -13.74 -9.29 -0.32
C PRO A 2 -14.86 -9.96 0.49
N GLY A 3 -16.10 -9.49 0.32
CA GLY A 3 -17.27 -10.07 1.00
C GLY A 3 -17.58 -9.55 2.40
N THR A 4 -16.72 -8.71 3.01
CA THR A 4 -17.02 -8.11 4.31
C THR A 4 -17.65 -6.72 4.09
N PRO A 5 -18.88 -6.44 4.60
CA PRO A 5 -19.49 -5.13 4.47
C PRO A 5 -18.68 -4.10 5.27
N GLN A 6 -18.45 -2.93 4.68
CA GLN A 6 -17.83 -1.83 5.40
C GLN A 6 -18.81 -1.25 6.43
N PRO A 7 -18.31 -0.75 7.58
CA PRO A 7 -19.15 -0.03 8.54
C PRO A 7 -19.68 1.28 7.91
N THR A 8 -20.60 1.93 8.59
CA THR A 8 -20.97 3.32 8.24
C THR A 8 -19.82 4.27 8.55
N GLN A 9 -19.76 5.42 7.88
CA GLN A 9 -18.74 6.45 8.16
C GLN A 9 -18.71 6.81 9.66
N LYS A 10 -19.87 7.01 10.28
CA LYS A 10 -19.95 7.33 11.71
C LYS A 10 -19.38 6.21 12.61
N ALA A 11 -19.63 4.95 12.27
CA ALA A 11 -19.10 3.83 13.03
C ALA A 11 -17.58 3.75 12.86
N PHE A 12 -17.06 3.97 11.65
CA PHE A 12 -15.63 4.04 11.37
C PHE A 12 -14.96 5.17 12.16
N ASP A 13 -15.49 6.39 12.12
CA ASP A 13 -14.95 7.53 12.87
C ASP A 13 -14.92 7.24 14.39
N THR A 14 -15.98 6.61 14.91
CA THR A 14 -16.02 6.21 16.31
C THR A 14 -14.94 5.18 16.65
N GLN A 15 -14.71 4.19 15.78
CA GLN A 15 -13.67 3.18 15.98
C GLN A 15 -12.27 3.82 15.94
N VAL A 16 -12.01 4.70 14.97
CA VAL A 16 -10.75 5.45 14.88
C VAL A 16 -10.52 6.27 16.14
N TRP A 17 -11.52 7.02 16.61
CA TRP A 17 -11.43 7.83 17.81
C TRP A 17 -11.16 6.97 19.07
N ASN A 18 -11.84 5.83 19.20
CA ASN A 18 -11.61 4.91 20.33
C ASN A 18 -10.19 4.32 20.29
N ALA A 19 -9.69 3.96 19.11
CA ALA A 19 -8.30 3.46 18.96
C ALA A 19 -7.28 4.53 19.39
N LEU A 20 -7.43 5.76 18.90
CA LEU A 20 -6.54 6.87 19.22
C LEU A 20 -6.49 7.16 20.73
N ARG A 21 -7.62 7.06 21.44
CA ARG A 21 -7.66 7.23 22.89
C ARG A 21 -6.94 6.15 23.69
N GLY A 22 -6.74 4.98 23.08
CA GLY A 22 -6.03 3.86 23.70
C GLY A 22 -4.51 3.94 23.57
N PHE A 23 -3.99 4.85 22.76
CA PHE A 23 -2.55 4.99 22.56
C PHE A 23 -1.91 5.82 23.69
N SER A 24 -0.67 5.44 24.07
CA SER A 24 0.13 6.21 24.99
C SER A 24 0.74 7.42 24.29
N ALA A 25 0.73 8.58 24.96
CA ALA A 25 1.38 9.78 24.43
C ALA A 25 2.92 9.67 24.40
N ASP A 26 3.49 8.71 25.14
CA ASP A 26 4.94 8.51 25.27
C ASP A 26 5.53 7.64 24.15
N ARG A 27 4.71 7.17 23.22
CA ARG A 27 5.13 6.27 22.14
C ARG A 27 4.63 6.76 20.79
N PRO A 28 5.46 6.63 19.75
CA PRO A 28 5.02 6.93 18.40
C PRO A 28 3.94 5.93 17.93
N VAL A 29 3.00 6.41 17.14
CA VAL A 29 2.03 5.59 16.46
C VAL A 29 2.36 5.60 14.98
N PHE A 30 2.72 4.45 14.43
CA PHE A 30 2.98 4.30 13.01
C PHE A 30 1.67 4.15 12.25
N VAL A 31 1.49 4.96 11.22
CA VAL A 31 0.30 4.95 10.38
C VAL A 31 0.74 4.92 8.92
N GLU A 32 0.10 4.08 8.12
CA GLU A 32 0.39 3.99 6.69
C GLU A 32 0.01 5.30 5.99
N ALA A 33 0.96 5.83 5.19
CA ALA A 33 0.82 7.08 4.46
C ALA A 33 0.07 6.88 3.12
N GLU A 34 -1.06 6.21 3.15
CA GLU A 34 -1.83 5.91 1.96
C GLU A 34 -2.94 6.96 1.71
N SER A 35 -3.90 6.60 0.95
CA SER A 35 -5.03 7.42 0.55
C SER A 35 -5.88 7.86 1.74
N LYS A 36 -6.46 9.05 1.64
CA LYS A 36 -7.53 9.49 2.54
C LYS A 36 -8.73 8.53 2.58
N LYS A 37 -8.86 7.63 1.59
CA LYS A 37 -9.98 6.70 1.46
C LYS A 37 -9.59 5.28 1.82
N VAL A 38 -10.44 4.62 2.60
CA VAL A 38 -10.39 3.19 2.90
C VAL A 38 -11.67 2.56 2.30
N GLY A 39 -11.60 2.14 1.05
CA GLY A 39 -12.77 1.74 0.28
C GLY A 39 -13.73 2.92 0.08
N ASN A 40 -14.97 2.82 0.59
CA ASN A 40 -15.98 3.89 0.52
C ASN A 40 -15.93 4.87 1.71
N LEU A 41 -15.04 4.62 2.68
CA LEU A 41 -14.91 5.44 3.88
C LEU A 41 -13.78 6.46 3.70
N ALA A 42 -13.88 7.58 4.42
CA ALA A 42 -12.84 8.59 4.47
C ALA A 42 -12.21 8.65 5.86
N VAL A 43 -10.87 8.73 5.91
CA VAL A 43 -10.14 9.02 7.15
C VAL A 43 -10.55 10.42 7.63
N PRO A 44 -10.84 10.63 8.93
CA PRO A 44 -11.21 11.94 9.46
C PRO A 44 -10.21 13.04 9.11
N ASP A 45 -10.70 14.21 8.70
CA ASP A 45 -9.85 15.31 8.20
C ASP A 45 -8.79 15.76 9.22
N ALA A 46 -9.15 15.81 10.51
CA ALA A 46 -8.20 16.18 11.56
C ALA A 46 -7.06 15.17 11.71
N LEU A 47 -7.36 13.86 11.60
CA LEU A 47 -6.34 12.81 11.63
C LEU A 47 -5.46 12.89 10.39
N MET A 48 -6.05 13.06 9.22
CA MET A 48 -5.29 13.22 7.97
C MET A 48 -4.37 14.44 7.99
N ALA A 49 -4.81 15.55 8.54
CA ALA A 49 -3.98 16.75 8.70
C ALA A 49 -2.79 16.49 9.65
N ALA A 50 -3.04 15.82 10.78
CA ALA A 50 -1.99 15.44 11.71
C ALA A 50 -0.97 14.47 11.08
N MET A 51 -1.43 13.45 10.36
CA MET A 51 -0.56 12.50 9.66
C MET A 51 0.35 13.21 8.64
N ARG A 52 -0.22 14.13 7.83
CA ARG A 52 0.53 14.85 6.80
C ARG A 52 1.59 15.80 7.36
N ALA A 53 1.41 16.30 8.56
CA ALA A 53 2.34 17.17 9.26
C ALA A 53 3.36 16.38 10.14
N SER A 54 3.17 15.08 10.30
CA SER A 54 4.04 14.25 11.14
C SER A 54 5.32 13.84 10.43
N PRO A 55 6.40 13.50 11.17
CA PRO A 55 7.58 12.87 10.60
C PRO A 55 7.21 11.63 9.79
N CYS A 56 7.94 11.41 8.70
CA CYS A 56 7.76 10.25 7.84
C CYS A 56 8.91 9.26 8.02
N LEU A 57 8.63 7.98 7.80
CA LEU A 57 9.61 6.91 7.69
C LEU A 57 9.35 6.16 6.38
N ARG A 58 10.37 5.92 5.59
CA ARG A 58 10.28 5.13 4.37
C ARG A 58 10.75 3.71 4.62
N VAL A 59 9.88 2.76 4.36
CA VAL A 59 10.23 1.33 4.40
C VAL A 59 10.45 0.88 2.97
N ASP A 60 11.70 0.63 2.61
CA ASP A 60 12.08 0.24 1.26
C ASP A 60 12.27 -1.28 1.17
N LEU A 61 11.78 -1.85 0.11
CA LEU A 61 12.03 -3.24 -0.30
C LEU A 61 12.51 -3.26 -1.74
N SER A 62 13.45 -4.16 -2.05
CA SER A 62 13.87 -4.35 -3.45
C SER A 62 12.68 -4.70 -4.33
N LEU A 63 12.72 -4.30 -5.59
CA LEU A 63 11.65 -4.62 -6.55
C LEU A 63 11.36 -6.12 -6.60
N GLU A 64 12.40 -6.94 -6.55
CA GLU A 64 12.27 -8.41 -6.53
C GLU A 64 11.49 -8.90 -5.30
N ASN A 65 11.84 -8.44 -4.10
CA ASN A 65 11.14 -8.81 -2.87
C ASN A 65 9.69 -8.31 -2.86
N ARG A 66 9.42 -7.13 -3.42
CA ARG A 66 8.07 -6.58 -3.55
C ARG A 66 7.22 -7.40 -4.53
N VAL A 67 7.81 -7.83 -5.65
CA VAL A 67 7.14 -8.72 -6.61
C VAL A 67 6.82 -10.06 -5.95
N ASN A 68 7.76 -10.64 -5.20
CA ASN A 68 7.54 -11.88 -4.48
C ASN A 68 6.40 -11.75 -3.48
N LEU A 69 6.44 -10.72 -2.62
CA LEU A 69 5.39 -10.42 -1.64
C LEU A 69 4.00 -10.32 -2.30
N LEU A 70 3.89 -9.57 -3.39
CA LEU A 70 2.62 -9.41 -4.09
C LEU A 70 2.11 -10.70 -4.72
N LEU A 71 3.00 -11.52 -5.27
CA LEU A 71 2.62 -12.81 -5.83
C LEU A 71 2.15 -13.80 -4.75
N GLU A 72 2.70 -13.71 -3.54
CA GLU A 72 2.27 -14.49 -2.37
C GLU A 72 0.94 -13.99 -1.81
N ASP A 73 0.83 -12.69 -1.51
CA ASP A 73 -0.36 -12.09 -0.91
C ASP A 73 -1.59 -12.15 -1.83
N TYR A 74 -1.35 -12.05 -3.14
CA TYR A 74 -2.38 -12.11 -4.17
C TYR A 74 -2.36 -13.43 -4.95
N ALA A 75 -2.00 -14.54 -4.30
CA ALA A 75 -1.96 -15.87 -4.92
C ALA A 75 -3.30 -16.26 -5.59
N PHE A 76 -4.42 -15.72 -5.14
CA PHE A 76 -5.72 -15.94 -5.78
C PHE A 76 -5.78 -15.37 -7.21
N PHE A 77 -5.03 -14.32 -7.56
CA PHE A 77 -4.92 -13.86 -8.95
C PHE A 77 -4.08 -14.79 -9.81
N THR A 78 -3.07 -15.46 -9.22
CA THR A 78 -2.30 -16.47 -9.96
C THR A 78 -3.13 -17.73 -10.25
N GLN A 79 -4.11 -18.01 -9.39
CA GLN A 79 -5.06 -19.12 -9.55
C GLN A 79 -6.20 -18.76 -10.50
N ASP A 80 -6.66 -17.51 -10.50
CA ASP A 80 -7.71 -17.01 -11.39
C ASP A 80 -7.17 -15.89 -12.28
N ARG A 81 -6.54 -16.29 -13.38
CA ARG A 81 -5.96 -15.38 -14.38
C ARG A 81 -7.00 -14.47 -15.04
N ALA A 82 -8.23 -14.99 -15.22
CA ALA A 82 -9.31 -14.22 -15.82
C ALA A 82 -9.72 -13.06 -14.91
N LEU A 83 -9.81 -13.30 -13.61
CA LEU A 83 -10.06 -12.26 -12.62
C LEU A 83 -8.97 -11.18 -12.63
N PHE A 84 -7.70 -11.58 -12.73
CA PHE A 84 -6.61 -10.60 -12.79
C PHE A 84 -6.67 -9.76 -14.06
N ALA A 85 -6.87 -10.38 -15.21
CA ALA A 85 -7.01 -9.68 -16.49
C ALA A 85 -8.19 -8.68 -16.47
N ASP A 86 -9.34 -9.06 -15.91
CA ASP A 86 -10.52 -8.17 -15.72
C ASP A 86 -10.17 -6.96 -14.85
N ARG A 87 -9.43 -7.17 -13.76
CA ARG A 87 -9.02 -6.06 -12.89
C ARG A 87 -8.11 -5.06 -13.59
N LEU A 88 -7.23 -5.52 -14.46
CA LEU A 88 -6.34 -4.66 -15.25
C LEU A 88 -7.11 -3.81 -16.27
N GLU A 89 -8.26 -4.25 -16.73
CA GLU A 89 -9.07 -3.48 -17.68
C GLU A 89 -9.42 -2.08 -17.15
N ARG A 90 -9.57 -1.93 -15.83
CA ARG A 90 -9.82 -0.64 -15.17
C ARG A 90 -8.70 0.37 -15.35
N LEU A 91 -7.51 -0.09 -15.70
CA LEU A 91 -6.35 0.77 -15.97
C LEU A 91 -6.31 1.27 -17.41
N THR A 92 -7.23 0.84 -18.27
CA THR A 92 -7.26 1.20 -19.70
C THR A 92 -7.32 2.71 -19.91
N ALA A 93 -8.14 3.41 -19.14
CA ALA A 93 -8.27 4.87 -19.24
C ALA A 93 -6.97 5.60 -18.88
N LEU A 94 -6.13 5.00 -18.03
CA LEU A 94 -4.92 5.61 -17.51
C LEU A 94 -3.66 5.20 -18.28
N ARG A 95 -3.61 3.96 -18.77
CA ARG A 95 -2.42 3.36 -19.40
C ARG A 95 -2.55 3.15 -20.91
N GLY A 96 -3.77 3.24 -21.41
CA GLY A 96 -4.09 2.98 -22.82
C GLY A 96 -4.37 1.50 -23.10
N LYS A 97 -5.20 1.28 -24.10
CA LYS A 97 -5.70 -0.06 -24.47
C LYS A 97 -4.59 -1.04 -24.85
N ALA A 98 -3.61 -0.58 -25.62
CA ALA A 98 -2.51 -1.45 -26.10
C ALA A 98 -1.66 -2.01 -24.95
N VAL A 99 -1.37 -1.20 -23.93
CA VAL A 99 -0.60 -1.62 -22.76
C VAL A 99 -1.38 -2.67 -21.96
N VAL A 100 -2.65 -2.40 -21.68
CA VAL A 100 -3.49 -3.32 -20.91
C VAL A 100 -3.69 -4.64 -21.64
N GLN A 101 -3.92 -4.61 -22.95
CA GLN A 101 -3.97 -5.83 -23.77
C GLN A 101 -2.68 -6.64 -23.70
N GLY A 102 -1.52 -5.97 -23.79
CA GLY A 102 -0.22 -6.64 -23.65
C GLY A 102 -0.05 -7.32 -22.29
N TRP A 103 -0.53 -6.71 -21.20
CA TRP A 103 -0.54 -7.35 -19.87
C TRP A 103 -1.48 -8.56 -19.82
N GLN A 104 -2.69 -8.45 -20.38
CA GLN A 104 -3.66 -9.55 -20.42
C GLN A 104 -3.11 -10.76 -21.20
N GLU A 105 -2.49 -10.53 -22.37
CA GLU A 105 -1.84 -11.59 -23.14
C GLU A 105 -0.70 -12.28 -22.40
N ARG A 106 0.11 -11.51 -21.63
CA ARG A 106 1.18 -12.07 -20.79
C ARG A 106 0.62 -12.90 -19.63
N ILE A 107 -0.48 -12.46 -19.01
CA ILE A 107 -1.17 -13.22 -17.96
C ILE A 107 -1.65 -14.58 -18.51
N GLU A 108 -2.21 -14.59 -19.70
CA GLU A 108 -2.63 -15.84 -20.35
C GLU A 108 -1.46 -16.79 -20.57
N ARG A 109 -0.28 -16.27 -20.92
CA ARG A 109 0.95 -17.06 -21.06
C ARG A 109 1.59 -17.46 -19.73
N GLY A 110 1.07 -16.98 -18.60
CA GLY A 110 1.60 -17.26 -17.26
C GLY A 110 2.76 -16.37 -16.83
N GLU A 111 3.04 -15.28 -17.55
CA GLU A 111 4.10 -14.29 -17.27
C GLU A 111 3.64 -13.27 -16.20
N MET A 112 3.15 -13.78 -15.06
CA MET A 112 2.57 -12.96 -14.00
C MET A 112 3.60 -12.05 -13.35
N ARG A 113 4.81 -12.56 -13.14
CA ARG A 113 5.92 -11.83 -12.52
C ARG A 113 6.29 -10.58 -13.31
N GLU A 114 6.37 -10.71 -14.62
CA GLU A 114 6.71 -9.63 -15.54
C GLU A 114 5.64 -8.55 -15.51
N VAL A 115 4.36 -8.94 -15.51
CA VAL A 115 3.24 -7.99 -15.42
C VAL A 115 3.25 -7.27 -14.07
N VAL A 116 3.44 -7.97 -12.96
CA VAL A 116 3.51 -7.35 -11.63
C VAL A 116 4.71 -6.42 -11.52
N THR A 117 5.86 -6.79 -12.07
CA THR A 117 7.07 -5.95 -12.12
C THR A 117 6.80 -4.65 -12.87
N GLU A 118 6.17 -4.73 -14.03
CA GLU A 118 5.85 -3.56 -14.87
C GLU A 118 4.78 -2.66 -14.23
N LEU A 119 3.79 -3.26 -13.56
CA LEU A 119 2.78 -2.54 -12.79
C LEU A 119 3.41 -1.76 -11.64
N LEU A 120 4.30 -2.37 -10.87
CA LEU A 120 5.00 -1.69 -9.78
C LEU A 120 5.82 -0.52 -10.30
N SER A 121 6.79 -0.78 -11.19
CA SER A 121 7.75 0.23 -11.63
C SER A 121 7.15 1.30 -12.52
N GLY A 122 6.17 0.95 -13.35
CA GLY A 122 5.59 1.85 -14.35
C GLY A 122 4.30 2.54 -13.89
N HIS A 123 3.59 2.02 -12.90
CA HIS A 123 2.30 2.56 -12.50
C HIS A 123 2.26 2.95 -11.01
N TYR A 124 2.48 2.00 -10.11
CA TYR A 124 2.28 2.24 -8.69
C TYR A 124 3.36 3.13 -8.09
N ASP A 125 4.65 2.87 -8.35
CA ASP A 125 5.75 3.61 -7.76
C ASP A 125 5.73 5.10 -8.13
N PRO A 126 5.63 5.48 -9.41
CA PRO A 126 5.55 6.89 -9.78
C PRO A 126 4.33 7.61 -9.20
N GLY A 127 3.19 6.91 -9.13
CA GLY A 127 1.97 7.44 -8.54
C GLY A 127 2.10 7.66 -7.04
N TYR A 128 2.65 6.67 -6.33
CA TYR A 128 2.89 6.72 -4.90
C TYR A 128 3.88 7.83 -4.53
N GLU A 129 5.04 7.89 -5.19
CA GLU A 129 6.06 8.93 -4.97
C GLU A 129 5.47 10.34 -5.17
N THR A 130 4.73 10.54 -6.24
CA THR A 130 4.10 11.83 -6.53
C THR A 130 3.04 12.19 -5.49
N SER A 131 2.16 11.26 -5.17
CA SER A 131 1.08 11.50 -4.22
C SER A 131 1.60 11.75 -2.82
N THR A 132 2.52 10.92 -2.34
CA THR A 132 3.07 11.05 -0.99
C THR A 132 3.94 12.28 -0.86
N GLY A 133 4.81 12.54 -1.84
CA GLY A 133 5.66 13.73 -1.87
C GLY A 133 4.89 15.05 -1.86
N ASN A 134 3.73 15.09 -2.52
CA ASN A 134 2.88 16.29 -2.54
C ASN A 134 2.03 16.47 -1.27
N ASN A 135 1.76 15.41 -0.54
CA ASN A 135 0.81 15.45 0.58
C ASN A 135 1.47 15.43 1.96
N PHE A 136 2.68 14.89 2.10
CA PHE A 136 3.35 14.74 3.40
C PHE A 136 4.56 15.66 3.48
N VAL A 137 4.53 16.58 4.44
CA VAL A 137 5.50 17.68 4.57
C VAL A 137 6.94 17.18 4.73
N HIS A 138 7.13 16.08 5.45
CA HIS A 138 8.46 15.55 5.78
C HIS A 138 8.89 14.37 4.91
N TYR A 139 8.15 14.04 3.84
CA TYR A 139 8.43 12.87 3.01
C TYR A 139 9.81 12.91 2.35
N SER A 140 10.22 14.05 1.81
CA SER A 140 11.52 14.21 1.13
C SER A 140 12.74 14.07 2.05
N GLN A 141 12.54 14.21 3.36
CA GLN A 141 13.58 14.11 4.37
C GLN A 141 13.45 12.84 5.23
N ALA A 142 12.50 11.98 4.87
CA ALA A 142 12.21 10.78 5.64
C ALA A 142 13.41 9.82 5.66
N PRO A 143 13.84 9.33 6.82
CA PRO A 143 14.83 8.27 6.89
C PRO A 143 14.31 7.01 6.21
N HIS A 144 15.24 6.26 5.63
CA HIS A 144 14.97 5.02 4.94
C HIS A 144 15.37 3.83 5.80
N VAL A 145 14.51 2.84 5.88
CA VAL A 145 14.79 1.55 6.54
C VAL A 145 14.44 0.43 5.58
N THR A 146 15.21 -0.64 5.64
CA THR A 146 15.06 -1.76 4.72
C THR A 146 15.05 -3.06 5.51
N PRO A 147 13.95 -3.83 5.51
CA PRO A 147 13.97 -5.17 6.10
C PRO A 147 14.87 -6.09 5.27
N ALA A 148 15.42 -7.13 5.90
CA ALA A 148 16.35 -8.06 5.23
C ALA A 148 15.69 -8.80 4.05
N SER A 149 14.40 -9.11 4.16
CA SER A 149 13.59 -9.67 3.07
C SER A 149 12.10 -9.30 3.23
N HIS A 150 11.26 -9.82 2.33
CA HIS A 150 9.80 -9.70 2.43
C HIS A 150 9.17 -10.70 3.41
N SER A 151 9.97 -11.55 4.07
CA SER A 151 9.44 -12.53 5.01
C SER A 151 8.77 -11.86 6.22
N MET A 152 7.72 -12.48 6.75
CA MET A 152 7.05 -12.00 7.97
C MET A 152 8.04 -11.89 9.15
N THR A 153 9.02 -12.78 9.22
CA THR A 153 10.05 -12.77 10.27
C THR A 153 10.89 -11.50 10.21
N ASP A 154 11.37 -11.14 9.02
CA ASP A 154 12.22 -9.96 8.82
C ASP A 154 11.42 -8.66 8.98
N MET A 155 10.17 -8.64 8.52
CA MET A 155 9.26 -7.52 8.74
C MET A 155 8.98 -7.28 10.24
N LEU A 156 8.75 -8.36 11.01
CA LEU A 156 8.55 -8.27 12.46
C LEU A 156 9.83 -7.87 13.20
N ALA A 157 11.00 -8.28 12.72
CA ALA A 157 12.28 -7.85 13.29
C ALA A 157 12.43 -6.33 13.14
N LEU A 158 12.25 -5.79 11.96
CA LEU A 158 12.27 -4.35 11.69
C LEU A 158 11.22 -3.60 12.52
N ALA A 159 9.99 -4.10 12.59
CA ALA A 159 8.93 -3.46 13.38
C ALA A 159 9.27 -3.38 14.88
N LYS A 160 9.91 -4.41 15.44
CA LYS A 160 10.39 -4.41 16.84
C LYS A 160 11.50 -3.39 17.05
N GLU A 161 12.44 -3.28 16.12
CA GLU A 161 13.51 -2.29 16.17
C GLU A 161 12.92 -0.86 16.15
N LEU A 162 12.01 -0.58 15.25
CA LEU A 162 11.35 0.73 15.14
C LEU A 162 10.51 1.07 16.39
N ALA A 163 9.85 0.08 16.99
CA ALA A 163 9.06 0.28 18.20
C ALA A 163 9.91 0.54 19.46
N GLN A 164 11.21 0.26 19.43
CA GLN A 164 12.16 0.48 20.52
C GLN A 164 13.01 1.72 20.30
N ALA A 165 12.98 2.30 19.10
CA ALA A 165 13.67 3.55 18.83
C ALA A 165 13.11 4.68 19.70
N PRO A 166 13.98 5.54 20.25
CA PRO A 166 13.59 6.62 21.15
C PRO A 166 12.75 7.70 20.46
#